data_30a49d78cbfef0d1372db812e4825853
#
_entry.id   30a49d78cbfef0d1372db812e4825853
#
_cell.length_a   1.000
_cell.length_b   1.000
_cell.length_c   1.000
_cell.angle_alpha   90.00
_cell.angle_beta   90.00
_cell.angle_gamma   90.00
#
_symmetry.space_group_name_H-M   'P 1'
#
loop_
_entity.id
_entity.type
_entity.pdbx_description
1 polymer ?
#
loop_
_entity_poly.entity_id
_entity_poly.type
_entity_poly.pdbx_seq_one_letter_code
_entity_poly.pdbx_strand_id
1 'polypeptide(L)'
;MGESYLLDNEGMKNRDDIPNWVAKEFNNFSNVVLEPTFPCYFGLTALKKNELRYSFLSRNDWSHLPNTMLSFLELMKERPIVRRGFFLFVEPEREEQPLEYYRDYFWKVLQYLHEKDNQTWPKQIPKDPDHYLWEFSFGGEPIFAFGNAPAYKQRKTRHLGNSLVIGFQPRTIFDGLEGDRPKGAYSRQMVRERVKKWDQLPKHPNISHYGDIDHREWKQYFIGDDIELIKGKCPFHHKVKL
;
A
#
# COMPACT_ATOMS: atom_id res chain seq x y z
N MET A 1 -26.00 2.10 3.66
CA MET A 1 -24.54 2.10 3.48
C MET A 1 -23.94 1.44 4.72
N GLY A 2 -23.00 0.50 4.55
CA GLY A 2 -22.34 -0.11 5.69
C GLY A 2 -21.38 0.86 6.39
N GLU A 3 -20.89 0.48 7.57
CA GLU A 3 -19.96 1.26 8.37
C GLU A 3 -18.65 1.51 7.61
N SER A 4 -18.05 2.69 7.79
CA SER A 4 -16.78 3.10 7.19
C SER A 4 -15.87 3.70 8.26
N TYR A 5 -14.65 3.18 8.35
CA TYR A 5 -13.61 3.69 9.25
C TYR A 5 -12.49 4.37 8.44
N LEU A 6 -12.85 5.37 7.63
CA LEU A 6 -11.86 6.21 6.98
C LEU A 6 -11.39 7.29 7.96
N LEU A 7 -10.19 7.11 8.50
CA LEU A 7 -9.62 7.93 9.56
C LEU A 7 -8.54 8.87 9.01
N ASP A 8 -8.35 9.98 9.67
CA ASP A 8 -7.21 10.88 9.54
C ASP A 8 -6.26 10.76 10.74
N ASN A 9 -5.27 11.65 10.85
CA ASN A 9 -4.31 11.61 11.95
C ASN A 9 -4.96 11.70 13.33
N GLU A 10 -6.01 12.50 13.48
CA GLU A 10 -6.72 12.67 14.75
C GLU A 10 -7.60 11.45 15.04
N GLY A 11 -8.32 10.95 14.03
CA GLY A 11 -9.13 9.75 14.16
C GLY A 11 -8.32 8.52 14.60
N MET A 12 -7.06 8.39 14.15
CA MET A 12 -6.18 7.30 14.55
C MET A 12 -5.71 7.38 16.01
N LYS A 13 -5.76 8.56 16.62
CA LYS A 13 -5.26 8.78 17.98
C LYS A 13 -6.36 8.82 19.05
N ASN A 14 -7.49 9.44 18.70
CA ASN A 14 -8.42 9.97 19.71
C ASN A 14 -9.84 9.42 19.60
N ARG A 15 -10.12 8.43 18.75
CA ARG A 15 -11.43 7.79 18.67
C ARG A 15 -11.58 6.68 19.71
N ASP A 16 -12.63 6.73 20.48
CA ASP A 16 -12.92 5.75 21.54
C ASP A 16 -13.58 4.46 21.02
N ASP A 17 -14.10 4.48 19.78
CA ASP A 17 -14.79 3.36 19.13
C ASP A 17 -13.87 2.46 18.30
N ILE A 18 -12.55 2.65 18.37
CA ILE A 18 -11.56 1.82 17.69
C ILE A 18 -10.67 1.05 18.68
N PRO A 19 -10.09 -0.09 18.29
CA PRO A 19 -9.25 -0.86 19.20
C PRO A 19 -8.01 -0.09 19.68
N ASN A 20 -7.66 -0.23 20.96
CA ASN A 20 -6.55 0.49 21.61
C ASN A 20 -5.18 0.29 20.91
N TRP A 21 -4.98 -0.84 20.22
CA TRP A 21 -3.74 -1.11 19.51
C TRP A 21 -3.54 -0.18 18.30
N VAL A 22 -4.63 0.37 17.72
CA VAL A 22 -4.59 1.21 16.52
C VAL A 22 -3.78 2.48 16.77
N ALA A 23 -4.04 3.19 17.85
CA ALA A 23 -3.30 4.41 18.20
C ALA A 23 -1.81 4.12 18.44
N LYS A 24 -1.49 2.98 19.07
CA LYS A 24 -0.10 2.55 19.29
C LYS A 24 0.63 2.31 17.97
N GLU A 25 0.02 1.55 17.06
CA GLU A 25 0.63 1.23 15.76
C GLU A 25 0.72 2.46 14.85
N PHE A 26 -0.26 3.35 14.90
CA PHE A 26 -0.17 4.64 14.21
C PHE A 26 0.98 5.51 14.74
N ASN A 27 1.23 5.51 16.04
CA ASN A 27 2.39 6.20 16.62
C ASN A 27 3.72 5.59 16.14
N ASN A 28 3.82 4.26 16.12
CA ASN A 28 5.00 3.56 15.58
C ASN A 28 5.26 3.95 14.12
N PHE A 29 4.25 3.85 13.28
CA PHE A 29 4.28 4.27 11.88
C PHE A 29 4.71 5.74 11.74
N SER A 30 4.08 6.63 12.50
CA SER A 30 4.33 8.06 12.42
C SER A 30 5.75 8.41 12.81
N ASN A 31 6.30 7.79 13.86
CA ASN A 31 7.68 7.99 14.29
C ASN A 31 8.68 7.64 13.17
N VAL A 32 8.44 6.54 12.45
CA VAL A 32 9.31 6.15 11.33
C VAL A 32 9.16 7.11 10.15
N VAL A 33 7.92 7.42 9.73
CA VAL A 33 7.67 8.24 8.54
C VAL A 33 8.07 9.71 8.75
N LEU A 34 8.01 10.22 9.99
CA LEU A 34 8.40 11.59 10.33
C LEU A 34 9.92 11.79 10.47
N GLU A 35 10.70 10.72 10.49
CA GLU A 35 12.16 10.84 10.47
C GLU A 35 12.62 11.70 9.28
N PRO A 36 13.42 12.75 9.47
CA PRO A 36 13.83 13.66 8.38
C PRO A 36 14.54 12.97 7.22
N THR A 37 15.17 11.83 7.53
CA THR A 37 15.89 11.00 6.55
C THR A 37 15.01 9.95 5.91
N PHE A 38 13.74 9.80 6.31
CA PHE A 38 12.82 8.82 5.74
C PHE A 38 12.78 8.93 4.21
N PRO A 39 12.90 7.82 3.48
CA PRO A 39 13.08 7.84 2.03
C PRO A 39 11.96 8.50 1.27
N CYS A 40 10.70 8.22 1.61
CA CYS A 40 9.55 8.78 0.93
C CYS A 40 9.19 10.17 1.47
N TYR A 41 9.86 11.21 0.97
CA TYR A 41 9.56 12.60 1.36
C TYR A 41 8.13 13.05 1.01
N PHE A 42 7.48 12.41 0.03
CA PHE A 42 6.06 12.62 -0.26
C PHE A 42 5.19 12.12 0.90
N GLY A 43 5.49 10.92 1.41
CA GLY A 43 4.78 10.34 2.57
C GLY A 43 4.96 11.19 3.82
N LEU A 44 6.19 11.62 4.11
CA LEU A 44 6.50 12.52 5.22
C LEU A 44 5.69 13.83 5.12
N THR A 45 5.66 14.44 3.94
CA THR A 45 4.93 15.70 3.70
C THR A 45 3.43 15.50 3.85
N ALA A 46 2.89 14.42 3.28
CA ALA A 46 1.47 14.11 3.34
C ALA A 46 1.00 13.80 4.78
N LEU A 47 1.81 13.08 5.56
CA LEU A 47 1.54 12.84 6.98
C LEU A 47 1.48 14.16 7.77
N LYS A 48 2.46 15.04 7.59
CA LYS A 48 2.48 16.36 8.27
C LYS A 48 1.30 17.25 7.91
N LYS A 49 0.80 17.14 6.69
CA LYS A 49 -0.35 17.93 6.20
C LYS A 49 -1.72 17.29 6.46
N ASN A 50 -1.77 16.17 7.16
CA ASN A 50 -3.00 15.38 7.36
C ASN A 50 -3.69 14.98 6.04
N GLU A 51 -2.88 14.69 5.00
CA GLU A 51 -3.34 14.31 3.68
C GLU A 51 -3.42 12.77 3.50
N LEU A 52 -2.82 11.99 4.40
CA LEU A 52 -2.98 10.54 4.42
C LEU A 52 -4.31 10.15 5.06
N ARG A 53 -4.78 8.97 4.69
CA ARG A 53 -5.96 8.35 5.29
C ARG A 53 -5.62 6.96 5.78
N TYR A 54 -6.37 6.51 6.76
CA TYR A 54 -6.05 5.29 7.50
C TYR A 54 -7.29 4.48 7.78
N SER A 55 -7.08 3.19 8.01
CA SER A 55 -8.04 2.30 8.63
C SER A 55 -7.30 1.16 9.34
N PHE A 56 -8.06 0.25 9.92
CA PHE A 56 -7.55 -0.91 10.62
C PHE A 56 -8.33 -2.17 10.24
N LEU A 57 -7.71 -3.33 10.41
CA LEU A 57 -8.36 -4.63 10.34
C LEU A 57 -8.12 -5.39 11.64
N SER A 58 -9.18 -5.75 12.33
CA SER A 58 -9.12 -6.77 13.36
C SER A 58 -9.04 -8.16 12.73
N ARG A 59 -8.50 -9.14 13.45
CA ARG A 59 -8.29 -10.51 12.92
C ARG A 59 -9.56 -11.16 12.37
N ASN A 60 -10.68 -10.88 12.99
CA ASN A 60 -11.95 -11.56 12.75
C ASN A 60 -13.00 -10.70 12.04
N ASP A 61 -12.71 -9.41 11.79
CA ASP A 61 -13.66 -8.53 11.14
C ASP A 61 -13.01 -7.63 10.10
N TRP A 62 -13.40 -7.88 8.85
CA TRP A 62 -12.98 -7.12 7.66
C TRP A 62 -14.17 -6.45 6.97
N SER A 63 -15.36 -6.57 7.55
CA SER A 63 -16.63 -6.22 6.91
C SER A 63 -16.70 -4.76 6.48
N HIS A 64 -16.10 -3.85 7.24
CA HIS A 64 -16.07 -2.42 6.93
C HIS A 64 -15.09 -2.03 5.81
N LEU A 65 -14.08 -2.86 5.50
CA LEU A 65 -12.99 -2.49 4.61
C LEU A 65 -13.44 -2.08 3.19
N PRO A 66 -14.37 -2.80 2.52
CA PRO A 66 -14.82 -2.41 1.19
C PRO A 66 -15.46 -1.01 1.18
N ASN A 67 -16.32 -0.69 2.16
CA ASN A 67 -16.94 0.63 2.26
C ASN A 67 -15.93 1.71 2.61
N THR A 68 -14.94 1.42 3.46
CA THR A 68 -13.84 2.33 3.79
C THR A 68 -13.01 2.66 2.55
N MET A 69 -12.69 1.66 1.73
CA MET A 69 -11.98 1.87 0.46
C MET A 69 -12.80 2.72 -0.53
N LEU A 70 -14.11 2.48 -0.65
CA LEU A 70 -14.99 3.32 -1.48
C LEU A 70 -15.00 4.76 -0.98
N SER A 71 -15.14 4.98 0.33
CA SER A 71 -15.09 6.33 0.93
C SER A 71 -13.76 7.03 0.64
N PHE A 72 -12.65 6.28 0.66
CA PHE A 72 -11.34 6.83 0.29
C PHE A 72 -11.28 7.24 -1.19
N LEU A 73 -11.77 6.40 -2.10
CA LEU A 73 -11.79 6.71 -3.53
C LEU A 73 -12.69 7.91 -3.85
N GLU A 74 -13.83 8.06 -3.17
CA GLU A 74 -14.69 9.25 -3.30
C GLU A 74 -13.95 10.52 -2.82
N LEU A 75 -13.26 10.47 -1.67
CA LEU A 75 -12.45 11.58 -1.18
C LEU A 75 -11.33 11.97 -2.18
N MET A 76 -10.77 11.01 -2.91
CA MET A 76 -9.78 11.29 -3.97
C MET A 76 -10.38 12.09 -5.12
N LYS A 77 -11.63 11.79 -5.51
CA LYS A 77 -12.33 12.50 -6.60
C LYS A 77 -12.65 13.96 -6.25
N GLU A 78 -12.92 14.25 -4.97
CA GLU A 78 -13.21 15.63 -4.52
C GLU A 78 -12.03 16.59 -4.70
N ARG A 79 -10.80 16.10 -4.53
CA ARG A 79 -9.57 16.92 -4.65
C ARG A 79 -8.46 16.12 -5.34
N PRO A 80 -8.53 15.91 -6.64
CA PRO A 80 -7.59 15.06 -7.37
C PRO A 80 -6.14 15.58 -7.38
N ILE A 81 -5.92 16.87 -7.10
CA ILE A 81 -4.57 17.45 -7.02
C ILE A 81 -3.84 17.02 -5.75
N VAL A 82 -4.56 16.65 -4.69
CA VAL A 82 -3.95 16.22 -3.42
C VAL A 82 -3.57 14.76 -3.50
N ARG A 83 -2.28 14.46 -3.40
CA ARG A 83 -1.73 13.11 -3.49
C ARG A 83 -1.89 12.35 -2.18
N ARG A 84 -3.08 11.80 -1.97
CA ARG A 84 -3.40 11.02 -0.76
C ARG A 84 -3.03 9.55 -0.94
N GLY A 85 -2.44 8.96 0.10
CA GLY A 85 -2.33 7.51 0.25
C GLY A 85 -3.30 7.03 1.34
N PHE A 86 -3.74 5.79 1.23
CA PHE A 86 -4.51 5.11 2.26
C PHE A 86 -3.65 4.00 2.86
N PHE A 87 -3.58 3.94 4.19
CA PHE A 87 -2.80 2.96 4.93
C PHE A 87 -3.69 2.13 5.85
N LEU A 88 -3.70 0.85 5.62
CA LEU A 88 -4.47 -0.12 6.37
C LEU A 88 -3.55 -0.82 7.38
N PHE A 89 -3.86 -0.69 8.67
CA PHE A 89 -3.16 -1.37 9.75
C PHE A 89 -3.86 -2.68 10.07
N VAL A 90 -3.14 -3.78 10.05
CA VAL A 90 -3.67 -5.07 10.49
C VAL A 90 -3.30 -5.27 11.95
N GLU A 91 -4.24 -5.80 12.74
CA GLU A 91 -4.00 -6.12 14.16
C GLU A 91 -2.68 -6.89 14.34
N PRO A 92 -1.75 -6.38 15.17
CA PRO A 92 -0.43 -7.00 15.30
C PRO A 92 -0.53 -8.41 15.89
N GLU A 93 0.34 -9.30 15.44
CA GLU A 93 0.49 -10.63 16.03
C GLU A 93 1.09 -10.52 17.43
N ARG A 94 0.78 -11.48 18.29
CA ARG A 94 1.38 -11.55 19.64
C ARG A 94 2.88 -11.80 19.57
N GLU A 95 3.30 -12.62 18.60
CA GLU A 95 4.68 -12.93 18.29
C GLU A 95 4.93 -12.62 16.80
N GLU A 96 6.13 -12.16 16.48
CA GLU A 96 6.50 -11.88 15.10
C GLU A 96 6.44 -13.16 14.26
N GLN A 97 5.76 -13.08 13.13
CA GLN A 97 5.63 -14.17 12.18
C GLN A 97 6.69 -14.05 11.07
N PRO A 98 6.97 -15.11 10.33
CA PRO A 98 7.84 -15.06 9.14
C PRO A 98 7.28 -14.09 8.08
N LEU A 99 8.16 -13.56 7.22
CA LEU A 99 7.78 -12.60 6.18
C LEU A 99 6.71 -13.16 5.22
N GLU A 100 6.78 -14.46 4.94
CA GLU A 100 5.81 -15.19 4.12
C GLU A 100 4.39 -15.11 4.67
N TYR A 101 4.23 -15.22 5.99
CA TYR A 101 2.93 -15.08 6.64
C TYR A 101 2.29 -13.72 6.33
N TYR A 102 3.06 -12.63 6.45
CA TYR A 102 2.57 -11.29 6.16
C TYR A 102 2.31 -11.07 4.68
N ARG A 103 3.10 -11.69 3.81
CA ARG A 103 2.86 -11.69 2.37
C ARG A 103 1.54 -12.37 2.02
N ASP A 104 1.28 -13.54 2.58
CA ASP A 104 0.05 -14.27 2.34
C ASP A 104 -1.18 -13.52 2.89
N TYR A 105 -1.03 -12.86 4.05
CA TYR A 105 -2.07 -12.01 4.61
C TYR A 105 -2.35 -10.80 3.71
N PHE A 106 -1.32 -10.15 3.21
CA PHE A 106 -1.44 -9.05 2.25
C PHE A 106 -2.27 -9.46 1.02
N TRP A 107 -1.96 -10.60 0.41
CA TRP A 107 -2.69 -11.10 -0.75
C TRP A 107 -4.12 -11.50 -0.42
N LYS A 108 -4.38 -12.06 0.76
CA LYS A 108 -5.75 -12.33 1.23
C LYS A 108 -6.57 -11.05 1.34
N VAL A 109 -5.99 -9.94 1.79
CA VAL A 109 -6.68 -8.65 1.86
C VAL A 109 -7.03 -8.13 0.47
N LEU A 110 -6.12 -8.18 -0.50
CA LEU A 110 -6.41 -7.78 -1.87
C LEU A 110 -7.47 -8.67 -2.51
N GLN A 111 -7.40 -9.97 -2.29
CA GLN A 111 -8.38 -10.94 -2.78
C GLN A 111 -9.77 -10.67 -2.18
N TYR A 112 -9.84 -10.42 -0.87
CA TYR A 112 -11.08 -10.07 -0.19
C TYR A 112 -11.73 -8.79 -0.76
N LEU A 113 -10.94 -7.73 -0.95
CA LEU A 113 -11.43 -6.51 -1.59
C LEU A 113 -12.00 -6.80 -2.97
N HIS A 114 -11.27 -7.54 -3.81
CA HIS A 114 -11.74 -7.91 -5.15
C HIS A 114 -13.04 -8.71 -5.11
N GLU A 115 -13.18 -9.62 -4.15
CA GLU A 115 -14.39 -10.42 -3.97
C GLU A 115 -15.61 -9.62 -3.55
N LYS A 116 -15.40 -8.54 -2.82
CA LYS A 116 -16.44 -7.63 -2.35
C LYS A 116 -16.68 -6.44 -3.26
N ASP A 117 -15.86 -6.28 -4.31
CA ASP A 117 -16.03 -5.20 -5.27
C ASP A 117 -17.26 -5.46 -6.15
N ASN A 118 -18.18 -4.51 -6.16
CA ASN A 118 -19.37 -4.52 -7.02
C ASN A 118 -19.17 -3.74 -8.33
N GLN A 119 -18.06 -3.03 -8.48
CA GLN A 119 -17.75 -2.26 -9.66
C GLN A 119 -17.13 -3.16 -10.75
N THR A 120 -17.25 -2.69 -11.99
CA THR A 120 -16.61 -3.37 -13.11
C THR A 120 -15.11 -3.12 -13.10
N TRP A 121 -14.33 -4.17 -13.35
CA TRP A 121 -12.88 -4.04 -13.55
C TRP A 121 -12.58 -3.03 -14.67
N PRO A 122 -11.63 -2.09 -14.51
CA PRO A 122 -11.31 -1.07 -15.49
C PRO A 122 -10.93 -1.70 -16.85
N LYS A 123 -11.57 -1.28 -17.93
CA LYS A 123 -11.36 -1.85 -19.27
C LYS A 123 -9.93 -1.74 -19.77
N GLN A 124 -9.21 -0.69 -19.33
CA GLN A 124 -7.81 -0.42 -19.71
C GLN A 124 -6.81 -1.27 -18.93
N ILE A 125 -7.23 -1.95 -17.86
CA ILE A 125 -6.36 -2.78 -17.04
C ILE A 125 -6.56 -4.25 -17.40
N PRO A 126 -5.53 -4.95 -17.91
CA PRO A 126 -5.61 -6.37 -18.19
C PRO A 126 -6.02 -7.17 -16.94
N LYS A 127 -6.76 -8.26 -17.15
CA LYS A 127 -7.17 -9.15 -16.05
C LYS A 127 -6.08 -10.15 -15.64
N ASP A 128 -5.17 -10.44 -16.55
CA ASP A 128 -4.04 -11.35 -16.33
C ASP A 128 -2.93 -10.63 -15.55
N PRO A 129 -2.59 -11.08 -14.33
CA PRO A 129 -1.52 -10.47 -13.55
C PRO A 129 -0.12 -10.57 -14.20
N ASP A 130 0.07 -11.48 -15.13
CA ASP A 130 1.33 -11.60 -15.86
C ASP A 130 1.45 -10.63 -17.04
N HIS A 131 0.42 -9.85 -17.32
CA HIS A 131 0.50 -8.74 -18.27
C HIS A 131 1.19 -7.52 -17.63
N TYR A 132 2.12 -6.88 -18.34
CA TYR A 132 2.95 -5.76 -17.84
C TYR A 132 2.16 -4.49 -17.48
N LEU A 133 0.92 -4.34 -17.98
CA LEU A 133 0.00 -3.25 -17.62
C LEU A 133 -1.05 -3.67 -16.57
N TRP A 134 -0.93 -4.89 -16.01
CA TRP A 134 -1.81 -5.28 -14.94
C TRP A 134 -1.54 -4.46 -13.68
N GLU A 135 -2.60 -4.10 -13.00
CA GLU A 135 -2.57 -3.47 -11.70
C GLU A 135 -3.80 -3.88 -10.90
N PHE A 136 -3.64 -4.08 -9.60
CA PHE A 136 -4.79 -4.32 -8.73
C PHE A 136 -5.80 -3.18 -8.87
N SER A 137 -7.08 -3.50 -8.93
CA SER A 137 -8.14 -2.50 -9.07
C SER A 137 -9.28 -2.78 -8.10
N PHE A 138 -9.87 -1.71 -7.58
CA PHE A 138 -11.03 -1.76 -6.70
C PHE A 138 -11.88 -0.50 -6.92
N GLY A 139 -13.22 -0.63 -6.87
CA GLY A 139 -14.12 0.49 -7.08
C GLY A 139 -14.02 1.11 -8.48
N GLY A 140 -13.55 0.34 -9.48
CA GLY A 140 -13.32 0.81 -10.85
C GLY A 140 -12.01 1.60 -11.03
N GLU A 141 -11.16 1.72 -10.00
CA GLU A 141 -9.91 2.48 -10.02
C GLU A 141 -8.69 1.55 -9.92
N PRO A 142 -7.65 1.73 -10.75
CA PRO A 142 -6.38 1.04 -10.60
C PRO A 142 -5.59 1.59 -9.40
N ILE A 143 -5.04 0.69 -8.60
CA ILE A 143 -4.42 1.01 -7.31
C ILE A 143 -3.09 0.28 -7.17
N PHE A 144 -2.01 1.03 -7.02
CA PHE A 144 -0.75 0.47 -6.55
C PHE A 144 -0.86 0.10 -5.07
N ALA A 145 -0.71 -1.18 -4.75
CA ALA A 145 -0.71 -1.68 -3.38
C ALA A 145 0.69 -2.09 -2.95
N PHE A 146 1.05 -1.87 -1.70
CA PHE A 146 2.34 -2.32 -1.18
C PHE A 146 2.29 -2.68 0.30
N GLY A 147 3.00 -3.76 0.65
CA GLY A 147 3.06 -4.27 2.01
C GLY A 147 4.31 -3.83 2.76
N ASN A 148 4.14 -3.57 4.06
CA ASN A 148 5.19 -3.30 5.03
C ASN A 148 4.92 -4.19 6.25
N ALA A 149 5.95 -4.86 6.77
CA ALA A 149 5.76 -5.84 7.83
C ALA A 149 6.86 -5.77 8.89
N PRO A 150 6.59 -6.17 10.15
CA PRO A 150 7.57 -6.18 11.21
C PRO A 150 8.74 -7.14 10.96
N ALA A 151 8.52 -8.15 10.11
CA ALA A 151 9.53 -9.16 9.76
C ALA A 151 10.67 -8.65 8.86
N TYR A 152 10.56 -7.44 8.27
CA TYR A 152 11.66 -6.85 7.53
C TYR A 152 12.80 -6.44 8.47
N LYS A 153 14.00 -6.96 8.24
CA LYS A 153 15.20 -6.68 9.02
C LYS A 153 16.23 -5.85 8.24
N GLN A 154 16.40 -6.15 6.96
CA GLN A 154 17.38 -5.48 6.09
C GLN A 154 16.74 -4.31 5.31
N ARG A 155 15.48 -4.45 4.91
CA ARG A 155 14.70 -3.38 4.25
C ARG A 155 13.94 -2.56 5.28
N LYS A 156 14.67 -1.72 6.01
CA LYS A 156 14.11 -0.85 7.06
C LYS A 156 13.02 0.07 6.54
N THR A 157 13.04 0.40 5.26
CA THR A 157 11.98 1.19 4.59
C THR A 157 10.64 0.47 4.54
N ARG A 158 10.62 -0.85 4.76
CA ARG A 158 9.43 -1.72 4.81
C ARG A 158 9.06 -2.15 6.22
N HIS A 159 9.76 -1.65 7.24
CA HIS A 159 9.46 -1.87 8.66
C HIS A 159 8.86 -0.58 9.25
N LEU A 160 7.54 -0.51 9.33
CA LEU A 160 6.83 0.70 9.78
C LEU A 160 6.13 0.54 11.15
N GLY A 161 6.52 -0.45 11.92
CA GLY A 161 5.95 -0.79 13.22
C GLY A 161 5.72 -2.28 13.39
N ASN A 162 4.88 -2.67 14.37
CA ASN A 162 4.63 -4.07 14.68
C ASN A 162 3.45 -4.68 13.91
N SER A 163 2.69 -3.84 13.19
CA SER A 163 1.59 -4.27 12.31
C SER A 163 2.08 -4.58 10.90
N LEU A 164 1.39 -5.49 10.21
CA LEU A 164 1.34 -5.44 8.75
C LEU A 164 0.63 -4.13 8.36
N VAL A 165 1.30 -3.28 7.61
CA VAL A 165 0.73 -2.03 7.09
C VAL A 165 0.66 -2.11 5.57
N ILE A 166 -0.54 -2.05 5.02
CA ILE A 166 -0.79 -2.09 3.57
C ILE A 166 -1.06 -0.67 3.08
N GLY A 167 -0.20 -0.18 2.18
CA GLY A 167 -0.42 1.10 1.52
C GLY A 167 -1.18 0.91 0.21
N PHE A 168 -2.15 1.79 -0.05
CA PHE A 168 -2.92 1.85 -1.30
C PHE A 168 -2.78 3.24 -1.90
N GLN A 169 -2.40 3.28 -3.15
CA GLN A 169 -2.14 4.50 -3.90
C GLN A 169 -2.87 4.44 -5.25
N PRO A 170 -4.03 5.11 -5.39
CA PRO A 170 -4.70 5.19 -6.69
C PRO A 170 -3.74 5.73 -7.75
N ARG A 171 -3.80 5.18 -8.97
CA ARG A 171 -2.87 5.52 -10.06
C ARG A 171 -2.79 7.01 -10.32
N THR A 172 -3.88 7.73 -10.15
CA THR A 172 -3.97 9.18 -10.36
C THR A 172 -3.00 10.00 -9.51
N ILE A 173 -2.52 9.49 -8.36
CA ILE A 173 -1.52 10.22 -7.57
C ILE A 173 -0.17 10.34 -8.26
N PHE A 174 0.10 9.50 -9.26
CA PHE A 174 1.34 9.52 -10.04
C PHE A 174 1.27 10.39 -11.28
N ASP A 175 0.13 11.03 -11.56
CA ASP A 175 -0.04 11.91 -12.72
C ASP A 175 1.03 13.00 -12.73
N GLY A 176 1.70 13.14 -13.87
CA GLY A 176 2.85 14.04 -14.03
C GLY A 176 4.17 13.54 -13.44
N LEU A 177 4.20 12.30 -12.90
CA LEU A 177 5.40 11.60 -12.41
C LEU A 177 5.68 10.30 -13.18
N GLU A 178 5.04 10.10 -14.33
CA GLU A 178 5.16 8.90 -15.15
C GLU A 178 6.63 8.64 -15.56
N GLY A 179 6.91 7.40 -15.95
CA GLY A 179 8.26 6.86 -16.10
C GLY A 179 9.22 7.67 -16.98
N ASP A 180 8.74 8.24 -18.03
CA ASP A 180 9.49 8.98 -19.06
C ASP A 180 9.59 10.49 -18.76
N ARG A 181 8.81 11.02 -17.82
CA ARG A 181 8.83 12.46 -17.49
C ARG A 181 10.04 12.82 -16.62
N PRO A 182 10.77 13.91 -16.94
CA PRO A 182 11.96 14.32 -16.17
C PRO A 182 11.70 14.49 -14.68
N LYS A 183 10.56 15.09 -14.30
CA LYS A 183 10.17 15.27 -12.90
C LYS A 183 9.96 13.95 -12.17
N GLY A 184 9.33 12.97 -12.83
CA GLY A 184 9.13 11.64 -12.26
C GLY A 184 10.44 10.87 -12.13
N ALA A 185 11.30 10.91 -13.15
CA ALA A 185 12.63 10.30 -13.12
C ALA A 185 13.48 10.86 -11.97
N TYR A 186 13.52 12.19 -11.82
CA TYR A 186 14.23 12.85 -10.72
C TYR A 186 13.67 12.45 -9.34
N SER A 187 12.35 12.48 -9.18
CA SER A 187 11.71 12.10 -7.91
C SER A 187 12.04 10.65 -7.53
N ARG A 188 11.97 9.72 -8.49
CA ARG A 188 12.34 8.31 -8.23
C ARG A 188 13.83 8.16 -7.89
N GLN A 189 14.71 8.89 -8.57
CA GLN A 189 16.14 8.87 -8.26
C GLN A 189 16.38 9.33 -6.81
N MET A 190 15.80 10.47 -6.42
CA MET A 190 15.94 11.01 -5.06
C MET A 190 15.43 10.03 -3.99
N VAL A 191 14.28 9.41 -4.21
CA VAL A 191 13.76 8.38 -3.30
C VAL A 191 14.70 7.18 -3.23
N ARG A 192 15.18 6.68 -4.37
CA ARG A 192 16.11 5.54 -4.44
C ARG A 192 17.44 5.79 -3.70
N GLU A 193 18.01 7.00 -3.84
CA GLU A 193 19.22 7.38 -3.12
C GLU A 193 18.99 7.41 -1.59
N ARG A 194 17.80 7.84 -1.15
CA ARG A 194 17.45 7.81 0.27
C ARG A 194 17.19 6.38 0.76
N VAL A 195 16.49 5.54 -0.01
CA VAL A 195 16.30 4.11 0.28
C VAL A 195 17.64 3.42 0.47
N LYS A 196 18.62 3.66 -0.43
CA LYS A 196 19.97 3.09 -0.35
C LYS A 196 20.69 3.43 0.97
N LYS A 197 20.38 4.58 1.56
CA LYS A 197 20.95 4.99 2.86
C LYS A 197 20.24 4.36 4.05
N TRP A 198 18.99 3.98 3.90
CA TRP A 198 18.16 3.41 4.96
C TRP A 198 18.23 1.89 5.01
N ASP A 199 18.09 1.26 3.85
CA ASP A 199 18.11 -0.19 3.72
C ASP A 199 19.55 -0.71 3.78
N GLN A 200 19.72 -1.91 4.31
CA GLN A 200 21.00 -2.64 4.29
C GLN A 200 21.21 -3.39 2.98
N LEU A 201 20.26 -3.31 2.08
CA LEU A 201 20.24 -3.97 0.78
C LEU A 201 20.08 -2.96 -0.36
N PRO A 202 20.58 -3.26 -1.55
CA PRO A 202 20.29 -2.46 -2.74
C PRO A 202 18.79 -2.53 -3.09
N LYS A 203 18.37 -1.67 -4.04
CA LYS A 203 17.02 -1.71 -4.59
C LYS A 203 16.66 -3.15 -4.99
N HIS A 204 15.48 -3.63 -4.57
CA HIS A 204 15.03 -4.96 -4.96
C HIS A 204 14.86 -5.06 -6.49
N PRO A 205 15.31 -6.15 -7.13
CA PRO A 205 15.33 -6.24 -8.59
C PRO A 205 13.94 -6.17 -9.24
N ASN A 206 12.88 -6.56 -8.53
CA ASN A 206 11.51 -6.44 -9.05
C ASN A 206 10.93 -5.01 -8.99
N ILE A 207 11.59 -4.04 -8.35
CA ILE A 207 11.09 -2.66 -8.31
C ILE A 207 11.43 -1.96 -9.63
N SER A 208 10.41 -1.55 -10.38
CA SER A 208 10.53 -0.79 -11.62
C SER A 208 9.54 0.37 -11.68
N HIS A 209 9.11 0.77 -12.86
CA HIS A 209 8.02 1.72 -13.08
C HIS A 209 6.85 1.00 -13.74
N TYR A 210 5.65 1.53 -13.56
CA TYR A 210 4.46 0.98 -14.18
C TYR A 210 4.58 0.97 -15.72
N GLY A 211 4.16 -0.13 -16.34
CA GLY A 211 4.21 -0.30 -17.79
C GLY A 211 5.57 -0.74 -18.34
N ASP A 212 6.53 -1.05 -17.49
CA ASP A 212 7.79 -1.67 -17.90
C ASP A 212 7.53 -3.11 -18.39
N ILE A 213 7.77 -3.35 -19.68
CA ILE A 213 7.43 -4.61 -20.35
C ILE A 213 8.13 -5.83 -19.77
N ASP A 214 9.31 -5.63 -19.17
CA ASP A 214 10.12 -6.70 -18.58
C ASP A 214 9.74 -6.98 -17.12
N HIS A 215 8.85 -6.17 -16.55
CA HIS A 215 8.43 -6.27 -15.15
C HIS A 215 6.95 -6.61 -15.00
N ARG A 216 6.60 -7.09 -13.81
CA ARG A 216 5.22 -7.41 -13.43
C ARG A 216 4.89 -6.63 -12.17
N GLU A 217 3.82 -5.82 -12.23
CA GLU A 217 3.45 -4.89 -11.17
C GLU A 217 3.25 -5.61 -9.82
N TRP A 218 2.59 -6.76 -9.81
CA TRP A 218 2.34 -7.53 -8.59
C TRP A 218 3.60 -7.93 -7.83
N LYS A 219 4.74 -8.10 -8.53
CA LYS A 219 6.02 -8.46 -7.91
C LYS A 219 6.63 -7.32 -7.08
N GLN A 220 6.14 -6.10 -7.25
CA GLN A 220 6.57 -4.95 -6.46
C GLN A 220 5.75 -4.75 -5.19
N TYR A 221 4.58 -5.37 -5.11
CA TYR A 221 3.62 -5.14 -4.02
C TYR A 221 4.14 -5.65 -2.68
N PHE A 222 4.72 -6.83 -2.66
CA PHE A 222 5.32 -7.39 -1.45
C PHE A 222 6.67 -8.05 -1.78
N ILE A 223 7.73 -7.28 -1.67
CA ILE A 223 9.09 -7.71 -2.02
C ILE A 223 9.72 -8.55 -0.90
N GLY A 224 10.74 -9.35 -1.22
CA GLY A 224 11.56 -10.07 -0.23
C GLY A 224 12.46 -9.14 0.59
N ASP A 225 12.91 -9.63 1.74
CA ASP A 225 13.96 -8.98 2.56
C ASP A 225 15.37 -9.40 2.09
N ASP A 226 15.50 -9.61 0.80
CA ASP A 226 16.68 -10.11 0.09
C ASP A 226 16.84 -9.38 -1.26
N ILE A 227 17.63 -9.96 -2.17
CA ILE A 227 17.84 -9.47 -3.56
C ILE A 227 17.38 -10.49 -4.60
N GLU A 228 16.64 -11.51 -4.20
CA GLU A 228 16.17 -12.56 -5.08
C GLU A 228 14.95 -12.12 -5.89
N LEU A 229 14.91 -12.49 -7.16
CA LEU A 229 13.74 -12.29 -7.99
C LEU A 229 12.55 -13.12 -7.46
N ILE A 230 11.39 -12.47 -7.30
CA ILE A 230 10.16 -13.17 -6.95
C ILE A 230 9.78 -14.11 -8.09
N LYS A 231 9.74 -15.40 -7.77
CA LYS A 231 9.38 -16.50 -8.68
C LYS A 231 7.91 -16.89 -8.53
N GLY A 232 7.42 -17.68 -9.46
CA GLY A 232 6.07 -18.23 -9.41
C GLY A 232 5.01 -17.32 -10.04
N LYS A 233 3.75 -17.61 -9.72
CA LYS A 233 2.57 -16.89 -10.21
C LYS A 233 2.05 -15.90 -9.20
N CYS A 234 1.33 -14.89 -9.66
CA CYS A 234 0.62 -13.97 -8.79
C CYS A 234 -0.38 -14.74 -7.91
N PRO A 235 -0.41 -14.49 -6.59
CA PRO A 235 -1.41 -15.10 -5.71
C PRO A 235 -2.84 -14.57 -5.91
N PHE A 236 -3.00 -13.46 -6.63
CA PHE A 236 -4.29 -12.86 -6.94
C PHE A 236 -5.02 -13.64 -8.04
N HIS A 237 -6.31 -13.91 -7.82
CA HIS A 237 -7.16 -14.59 -8.77
C HIS A 237 -8.33 -13.70 -9.18
N HIS A 238 -8.38 -13.35 -10.46
CA HIS A 238 -9.49 -12.58 -11.00
C HIS A 238 -10.75 -13.46 -11.02
N LYS A 239 -11.80 -13.06 -10.27
CA LYS A 239 -13.11 -13.73 -10.38
C LYS A 239 -13.75 -13.41 -11.73
N VAL A 240 -14.11 -14.43 -12.47
CA VAL A 240 -15.08 -14.31 -13.55
C VAL A 240 -16.45 -14.15 -12.86
N LYS A 241 -17.00 -12.95 -12.86
CA LYS A 241 -18.42 -12.76 -12.48
C LYS A 241 -19.25 -13.47 -13.55
N LEU A 242 -19.88 -14.60 -13.16
CA LEU A 242 -20.86 -15.29 -13.96
C LEU A 242 -22.12 -14.45 -14.11
#